data_9bb50e90da63e03290cb425d9ebad7bc
#
_entry.id   9bb50e90da63e03290cb425d9ebad7bc
#
_cell.length_a   1.000
_cell.length_b   1.000
_cell.length_c   1.000
_cell.angle_alpha   90.00
_cell.angle_beta   90.00
_cell.angle_gamma   90.00
#
_symmetry.space_group_name_H-M   'P 1'
#
loop_
_entity.id
_entity.type
_entity.pdbx_description
1 polymer ?
#
loop_
_entity_poly.entity_id
_entity_poly.type
_entity_poly.pdbx_seq_one_letter_code
_entity_poly.pdbx_strand_id
1 'polypeptide(L)'
;SFRSGDAASISWLISPKIDLQSLNNPRVAFRTSTSFADDSSLEALVSSDWDGQIQTIKSATWLPLLARIATEDDDAQIFVDSGDLNLNFYGNALYFAFKYVGSGKTAQDGTYELDDFRTFEK
;
A
#
# COMPACT_ATOMS: atom_id res chain seq x y z
N SER A 1 -12.32 -6.76 8.73
CA SER A 1 -13.24 -5.74 9.23
C SER A 1 -13.20 -5.69 10.75
N PHE A 2 -13.27 -4.50 11.30
CA PHE A 2 -13.23 -4.33 12.76
C PHE A 2 -14.44 -4.96 13.46
N ARG A 3 -15.50 -5.27 12.74
CA ARG A 3 -16.72 -5.87 13.29
C ARG A 3 -16.70 -7.39 13.31
N SER A 4 -15.64 -7.98 12.78
CA SER A 4 -15.57 -9.45 12.66
C SER A 4 -15.21 -10.15 13.97
N GLY A 5 -14.73 -9.43 14.96
CA GLY A 5 -14.24 -10.02 16.18
C GLY A 5 -12.82 -10.55 16.10
N ASP A 6 -12.16 -10.39 14.97
CA ASP A 6 -10.78 -10.81 14.80
C ASP A 6 -9.84 -9.93 15.61
N ALA A 7 -8.71 -10.48 16.04
CA ALA A 7 -7.68 -9.73 16.75
C ALA A 7 -7.07 -8.64 15.86
N ALA A 8 -7.08 -8.85 14.54
CA ALA A 8 -6.65 -7.86 13.57
C ALA A 8 -7.46 -8.03 12.30
N SER A 9 -7.75 -6.93 11.62
CA SER A 9 -8.39 -6.93 10.31
C SER A 9 -7.34 -6.64 9.25
N ILE A 10 -7.25 -7.47 8.22
CA ILE A 10 -6.29 -7.33 7.16
C ILE A 10 -7.04 -7.10 5.85
N SER A 11 -6.71 -6.02 5.16
CA SER A 11 -7.30 -5.68 3.86
C SER A 11 -6.21 -5.34 2.87
N TRP A 12 -6.44 -5.74 1.63
CA TRP A 12 -5.52 -5.49 0.52
C TRP A 12 -6.21 -4.66 -0.55
N LEU A 13 -5.53 -3.63 -1.03
CA LEU A 13 -5.92 -2.87 -2.21
C LEU A 13 -4.80 -3.02 -3.23
N ILE A 14 -5.09 -3.69 -4.35
CA ILE A 14 -4.06 -4.08 -5.31
C ILE A 14 -4.34 -3.39 -6.64
N SER A 15 -3.29 -2.81 -7.23
CA SER A 15 -3.37 -2.16 -8.53
C SER A 15 -3.56 -3.20 -9.65
N PRO A 16 -4.00 -2.77 -10.83
CA PRO A 16 -3.80 -3.58 -12.03
C PRO A 16 -2.32 -3.86 -12.24
N LYS A 17 -2.01 -4.87 -13.03
CA LYS A 17 -0.62 -5.20 -13.36
C LYS A 17 0.07 -4.00 -14.03
N ILE A 18 1.25 -3.67 -13.55
CA ILE A 18 2.04 -2.54 -14.07
C ILE A 18 3.14 -3.10 -14.95
N ASP A 19 3.13 -2.71 -16.22
CA ASP A 19 4.17 -3.08 -17.19
C ASP A 19 5.35 -2.11 -17.03
N LEU A 20 6.50 -2.63 -16.62
CA LEU A 20 7.70 -1.83 -16.41
C LEU A 20 8.56 -1.75 -17.66
N GLN A 21 8.37 -2.65 -18.64
CA GLN A 21 9.18 -2.67 -19.85
C GLN A 21 8.94 -1.46 -20.74
N SER A 22 7.72 -0.93 -20.71
CA SER A 22 7.35 0.23 -21.51
C SER A 22 7.77 1.56 -20.88
N LEU A 23 8.30 1.54 -19.67
CA LEU A 23 8.66 2.73 -18.92
C LEU A 23 10.17 2.87 -18.79
N ASN A 24 10.65 4.07 -19.05
CA ASN A 24 12.05 4.44 -18.83
C ASN A 24 12.20 4.91 -17.40
N ASN A 25 13.04 4.19 -16.61
CA ASN A 25 13.31 4.56 -15.23
C ASN A 25 12.00 4.71 -14.43
N PRO A 26 11.21 3.62 -14.30
CA PRO A 26 9.85 3.71 -13.76
C PRO A 26 9.82 4.08 -12.29
N ARG A 27 8.84 4.90 -11.92
CA ARG A 27 8.59 5.38 -10.57
C ARG A 27 7.12 5.23 -10.23
N VAL A 28 6.83 5.16 -8.95
CA VAL A 28 5.48 5.28 -8.43
C VAL A 28 5.47 6.30 -7.29
N ALA A 29 4.38 7.03 -7.18
CA ALA A 29 4.14 7.92 -6.05
C ALA A 29 2.66 7.97 -5.74
N PHE A 30 2.35 8.34 -4.51
CA PHE A 30 0.98 8.45 -4.05
C PHE A 30 0.95 9.37 -2.82
N ARG A 31 -0.24 9.69 -2.37
CA ARG A 31 -0.44 10.48 -1.16
C ARG A 31 -1.33 9.72 -0.19
N THR A 32 -1.05 9.86 1.09
CA THR A 32 -1.84 9.26 2.14
C THR A 32 -2.20 10.30 3.20
N SER A 33 -3.36 10.11 3.81
CA SER A 33 -3.72 10.79 5.05
C SER A 33 -4.31 9.77 6.00
N THR A 34 -4.36 10.09 7.27
CA THR A 34 -4.93 9.19 8.26
C THR A 34 -5.66 9.96 9.34
N SER A 35 -6.66 9.29 9.94
CA SER A 35 -7.37 9.77 11.12
C SER A 35 -7.49 8.60 12.08
N PHE A 36 -7.21 8.83 13.36
CA PHE A 36 -7.36 7.80 14.39
C PHE A 36 -6.55 6.53 14.09
N ALA A 37 -5.31 6.68 13.67
CA ALA A 37 -4.48 5.57 13.19
C ALA A 37 -3.89 4.71 14.32
N ASP A 38 -4.38 4.84 15.54
CA ASP A 38 -3.87 4.11 16.70
C ASP A 38 -3.86 2.61 16.45
N ASP A 39 -2.71 1.98 16.61
CA ASP A 39 -2.50 0.54 16.51
C ASP A 39 -2.85 -0.07 15.13
N SER A 40 -3.16 0.74 14.13
CA SER A 40 -3.34 0.26 12.77
C SER A 40 -2.14 0.64 11.91
N SER A 41 -1.96 -0.06 10.79
CA SER A 41 -0.84 0.21 9.90
C SER A 41 -1.25 0.07 8.44
N LEU A 42 -0.53 0.78 7.58
CA LEU A 42 -0.67 0.67 6.13
C LEU A 42 0.72 0.49 5.55
N GLU A 43 0.87 -0.54 4.72
CA GLU A 43 2.15 -0.85 4.08
C GLU A 43 2.01 -0.75 2.56
N ALA A 44 3.05 -0.27 1.90
CA ALA A 44 3.17 -0.28 0.44
C ALA A 44 4.07 -1.43 0.03
N LEU A 45 3.55 -2.31 -0.81
CA LEU A 45 4.22 -3.55 -1.19
C LEU A 45 4.18 -3.73 -2.70
N VAL A 46 5.16 -4.47 -3.23
CA VAL A 46 5.15 -4.88 -4.64
C VAL A 46 5.41 -6.36 -4.75
N SER A 47 4.83 -6.98 -5.78
CA SER A 47 5.10 -8.37 -6.11
C SER A 47 5.29 -8.53 -7.60
N SER A 48 6.36 -9.21 -8.00
CA SER A 48 6.60 -9.59 -9.39
C SER A 48 6.25 -11.05 -9.67
N ASP A 49 5.85 -11.80 -8.65
CA ASP A 49 5.53 -13.23 -8.78
C ASP A 49 4.07 -13.60 -8.52
N TRP A 50 3.24 -12.63 -8.14
CA TRP A 50 1.81 -12.90 -7.92
C TRP A 50 1.12 -13.15 -9.26
N ASP A 51 0.24 -14.17 -9.29
CA ASP A 51 -0.45 -14.57 -10.52
C ASP A 51 -1.80 -13.85 -10.75
N GLY A 52 -2.17 -12.93 -9.87
CA GLY A 52 -3.41 -12.17 -10.01
C GLY A 52 -4.63 -12.85 -9.39
N GLN A 53 -4.47 -13.98 -8.76
CA GLN A 53 -5.58 -14.73 -8.14
C GLN A 53 -5.71 -14.38 -6.67
N ILE A 54 -6.94 -14.16 -6.22
CA ILE A 54 -7.19 -13.83 -4.81
C ILE A 54 -6.66 -14.93 -3.89
N GLN A 55 -6.80 -16.19 -4.30
CA GLN A 55 -6.41 -17.35 -3.49
C GLN A 55 -4.90 -17.40 -3.21
N THR A 56 -4.09 -16.75 -4.04
CA THR A 56 -2.62 -16.84 -3.94
C THR A 56 -1.96 -15.57 -3.41
N ILE A 57 -2.74 -14.61 -2.93
CA ILE A 57 -2.17 -13.36 -2.40
C ILE A 57 -1.14 -13.66 -1.31
N LYS A 58 -1.47 -14.55 -0.37
CA LYS A 58 -0.58 -14.85 0.76
C LYS A 58 0.62 -15.70 0.37
N SER A 59 0.56 -16.43 -0.73
CA SER A 59 1.67 -17.26 -1.18
C SER A 59 2.64 -16.55 -2.09
N ALA A 60 2.27 -15.39 -2.63
CA ALA A 60 3.16 -14.56 -3.42
C ALA A 60 4.21 -13.87 -2.54
N THR A 61 5.32 -13.50 -3.13
CA THR A 61 6.35 -12.73 -2.43
C THR A 61 6.03 -11.25 -2.58
N TRP A 62 5.73 -10.60 -1.47
CA TRP A 62 5.46 -9.17 -1.40
C TRP A 62 6.63 -8.47 -0.73
N LEU A 63 7.21 -7.51 -1.43
CA LEU A 63 8.38 -6.77 -0.96
C LEU A 63 7.95 -5.36 -0.53
N PRO A 64 8.34 -4.93 0.67
CA PRO A 64 7.98 -3.59 1.12
C PRO A 64 8.77 -2.51 0.38
N LEU A 65 8.11 -1.39 0.11
CA LEU A 65 8.75 -0.19 -0.40
C LEU A 65 8.93 0.81 0.75
N LEU A 66 10.04 1.54 0.72
CA LEU A 66 10.33 2.57 1.71
C LEU A 66 9.58 3.85 1.34
N ALA A 67 8.27 3.82 1.49
CA ALA A 67 7.40 4.94 1.23
C ALA A 67 7.08 5.69 2.52
N ARG A 68 6.95 7.02 2.43
CA ARG A 68 6.40 7.78 3.53
C ARG A 68 4.88 7.63 3.52
N ILE A 69 4.34 7.11 4.59
CA ILE A 69 2.90 6.90 4.76
C ILE A 69 2.47 7.66 6.01
N ALA A 70 1.31 8.32 5.94
CA ALA A 70 0.78 9.07 7.07
C ALA A 70 0.65 8.20 8.31
N THR A 71 1.03 8.75 9.46
CA THR A 71 0.96 8.08 10.75
C THR A 71 0.18 8.95 11.74
N GLU A 72 -0.06 8.43 12.95
CA GLU A 72 -0.72 9.19 14.00
C GLU A 72 0.06 10.46 14.40
N ASP A 73 1.35 10.55 14.06
CA ASP A 73 2.16 11.74 14.32
C ASP A 73 1.92 12.84 13.30
N ASP A 74 1.27 12.55 12.19
CA ASP A 74 0.92 13.55 11.19
C ASP A 74 -0.44 14.18 11.52
N ASP A 75 -0.66 15.40 11.05
CA ASP A 75 -1.95 16.07 11.25
C ASP A 75 -3.06 15.26 10.57
N ALA A 76 -4.15 15.06 11.29
CA ALA A 76 -5.28 14.28 10.77
C ALA A 76 -5.82 14.89 9.48
N GLN A 77 -6.09 14.02 8.49
CA GLN A 77 -6.67 14.39 7.20
C GLN A 77 -5.78 15.26 6.31
N ILE A 78 -4.52 15.47 6.69
CA ILE A 78 -3.55 16.17 5.84
C ILE A 78 -2.76 15.12 5.07
N PHE A 79 -2.77 15.22 3.74
CA PHE A 79 -2.08 14.28 2.87
C PHE A 79 -0.57 14.48 2.93
N VAL A 80 0.16 13.37 3.01
CA VAL A 80 1.62 13.35 2.92
C VAL A 80 2.04 12.62 1.65
N ASP A 81 3.10 13.07 1.02
CA ASP A 81 3.62 12.49 -0.22
C ASP A 81 4.52 11.31 0.11
N SER A 82 4.37 10.21 -0.65
CA SER A 82 5.19 9.01 -0.48
C SER A 82 6.65 9.20 -0.88
N GLY A 83 6.95 10.21 -1.66
CA GLY A 83 8.20 10.31 -2.39
C GLY A 83 8.14 9.54 -3.70
N ASP A 84 9.16 9.71 -4.52
CA ASP A 84 9.29 8.99 -5.79
C ASP A 84 9.93 7.63 -5.54
N LEU A 85 9.16 6.57 -5.71
CA LEU A 85 9.62 5.21 -5.40
C LEU A 85 10.15 4.54 -6.66
N ASN A 86 11.38 4.05 -6.60
CA ASN A 86 12.08 3.46 -7.72
C ASN A 86 11.60 2.03 -7.99
N LEU A 87 11.13 1.74 -9.19
CA LEU A 87 10.65 0.43 -9.58
C LEU A 87 11.62 -0.33 -10.50
N ASN A 88 12.83 0.17 -10.72
CA ASN A 88 13.79 -0.42 -11.66
C ASN A 88 14.25 -1.84 -11.29
N PHE A 89 14.07 -2.26 -10.04
CA PHE A 89 14.67 -3.50 -9.55
C PHE A 89 13.68 -4.67 -9.52
N TYR A 90 12.48 -4.53 -10.07
CA TYR A 90 11.41 -5.51 -9.88
C TYR A 90 11.04 -6.28 -11.15
N GLY A 91 11.93 -6.29 -12.15
CA GLY A 91 11.71 -7.06 -13.38
C GLY A 91 10.86 -6.34 -14.39
N ASN A 92 10.08 -7.13 -15.16
CA ASN A 92 9.35 -6.60 -16.32
C ASN A 92 7.97 -6.08 -16.00
N ALA A 93 7.39 -6.58 -14.92
CA ALA A 93 6.05 -6.18 -14.49
C ALA A 93 5.87 -6.48 -13.02
N LEU A 94 4.97 -5.76 -12.38
CA LEU A 94 4.64 -6.00 -10.98
C LEU A 94 3.20 -5.62 -10.69
N TYR A 95 2.72 -6.07 -9.52
CA TYR A 95 1.54 -5.55 -8.87
C TYR A 95 1.95 -4.69 -7.70
N PHE A 96 1.28 -3.57 -7.51
CA PHE A 96 1.47 -2.71 -6.34
C PHE A 96 0.29 -2.92 -5.40
N ALA A 97 0.57 -3.02 -4.10
CA ALA A 97 -0.48 -3.25 -3.12
C ALA A 97 -0.32 -2.35 -1.91
N PHE A 98 -1.46 -1.97 -1.35
CA PHE A 98 -1.53 -1.41 -0.01
C PHE A 98 -2.14 -2.47 0.89
N LYS A 99 -1.45 -2.80 1.97
CA LYS A 99 -1.92 -3.76 2.97
C LYS A 99 -2.24 -2.99 4.24
N TYR A 100 -3.51 -2.99 4.60
CA TYR A 100 -3.99 -2.39 5.84
C TYR A 100 -4.12 -3.47 6.90
N VAL A 101 -3.59 -3.20 8.09
CA VAL A 101 -3.74 -4.08 9.25
C VAL A 101 -4.36 -3.23 10.36
N GLY A 102 -5.61 -3.51 10.70
CA GLY A 102 -6.30 -2.85 11.78
C GLY A 102 -5.99 -3.53 13.12
N SER A 103 -6.29 -2.84 14.21
CA SER A 103 -6.02 -3.36 15.55
C SER A 103 -7.01 -4.43 15.99
N GLY A 104 -8.16 -4.53 15.33
CA GLY A 104 -9.26 -5.37 15.75
C GLY A 104 -10.10 -4.75 16.87
N LYS A 105 -9.76 -3.53 17.29
CA LYS A 105 -10.49 -2.79 18.33
C LYS A 105 -11.26 -1.65 17.68
N THR A 106 -12.56 -1.69 17.77
CA THR A 106 -13.45 -0.71 17.13
C THR A 106 -13.05 0.73 17.40
N ALA A 107 -12.67 1.04 18.63
CA ALA A 107 -12.33 2.40 19.03
C ALA A 107 -10.95 2.86 18.54
N GLN A 108 -10.14 1.95 18.03
CA GLN A 108 -8.75 2.24 17.65
C GLN A 108 -8.44 2.01 16.17
N ASP A 109 -9.41 1.47 15.42
CA ASP A 109 -9.22 1.29 13.99
C ASP A 109 -9.30 2.65 13.30
N GLY A 110 -8.19 3.05 12.72
CA GLY A 110 -8.09 4.31 12.02
C GLY A 110 -8.60 4.25 10.60
N THR A 111 -8.66 5.40 9.97
CA THR A 111 -9.01 5.57 8.58
C THR A 111 -7.79 6.05 7.82
N TYR A 112 -7.46 5.35 6.73
CA TYR A 112 -6.44 5.80 5.79
C TYR A 112 -7.10 6.22 4.49
N GLU A 113 -6.65 7.34 3.95
CA GLU A 113 -7.08 7.81 2.65
C GLU A 113 -5.91 7.75 1.70
N LEU A 114 -6.15 7.30 0.48
CA LEU A 114 -5.16 7.21 -0.59
C LEU A 114 -5.59 8.12 -1.71
N ASP A 115 -4.65 8.87 -2.27
CA ASP A 115 -4.93 9.76 -3.39
C ASP A 115 -3.73 9.85 -4.31
N ASP A 116 -3.99 10.27 -5.54
CA ASP A 116 -2.95 10.62 -6.51
C ASP A 116 -1.95 9.49 -6.75
N PHE A 117 -2.44 8.24 -6.78
CA PHE A 117 -1.61 7.10 -7.13
C PHE A 117 -1.25 7.19 -8.61
N ARG A 118 0.05 7.20 -8.90
CA ARG A 118 0.52 7.35 -10.27
C ARG A 118 1.84 6.63 -10.50
N THR A 119 1.98 6.08 -11.70
CA THR A 119 3.26 5.60 -12.20
C THR A 119 3.77 6.58 -13.26
N PHE A 120 5.07 6.77 -13.31
CA PHE A 120 5.65 7.75 -14.22
C PHE A 120 7.11 7.39 -14.52
N GLU A 121 7.66 8.09 -15.50
CA GLU A 121 9.07 7.97 -15.87
C GLU A 121 9.86 9.15 -15.30
N LYS A 122 11.11 8.87 -14.94
CA LYS A 122 11.95 9.94 -14.40
C LYS A 122 13.36 9.95 -15.00
#